data_17f89f2be797ee7f1b911af3a3c33541
#
_entry.id   17f89f2be797ee7f1b911af3a3c33541
#
_cell.length_a   1.000
_cell.length_b   1.000
_cell.length_c   1.000
_cell.angle_alpha   90.00
_cell.angle_beta   90.00
_cell.angle_gamma   90.00
#
_symmetry.space_group_name_H-M   'P 1'
#
loop_
_entity.id
_entity.type
_entity.pdbx_description
1 polymer ?
#
loop_
_entity_poly.entity_id
_entity_poly.type
_entity_poly.pdbx_seq_one_letter_code
_entity_poly.pdbx_strand_id
1 'polypeptide(L)'
;MNHSDWSKKDLEYIWHPCSQMKDYETLPPIVVDHGKGVNLYDVDGKRYLDVVSSWWCNLLGHSHPKINRAIKEQLDSLEHVIFANFSHRPAITLCEELMKKIPVSYTHLTLPTT
;
A
#
# COMPACT_ATOMS: atom_id res chain seq x y z
N MET A 1 10.18 -20.53 -10.36
CA MET A 1 9.11 -20.97 -9.45
C MET A 1 7.81 -20.52 -10.05
N ASN A 2 6.83 -21.40 -10.16
CA ASN A 2 5.49 -21.09 -10.65
C ASN A 2 4.56 -20.67 -9.49
N HIS A 3 3.30 -20.29 -9.80
CA HIS A 3 2.33 -19.87 -8.81
C HIS A 3 2.11 -20.91 -7.70
N SER A 4 2.02 -22.21 -8.07
CA SER A 4 1.82 -23.29 -7.09
C SER A 4 2.96 -23.39 -6.07
N ASP A 5 4.21 -23.19 -6.50
CA ASP A 5 5.37 -23.26 -5.60
C ASP A 5 5.37 -22.07 -4.63
N TRP A 6 5.03 -20.88 -5.10
CA TRP A 6 4.91 -19.69 -4.26
C TRP A 6 3.74 -19.77 -3.29
N SER A 7 2.56 -20.25 -3.74
CA SER A 7 1.38 -20.44 -2.89
C SER A 7 1.64 -21.43 -1.74
N LYS A 8 2.38 -22.53 -2.00
CA LYS A 8 2.76 -23.48 -0.95
C LYS A 8 3.64 -22.82 0.11
N LYS A 9 4.64 -22.05 -0.31
CA LYS A 9 5.51 -21.29 0.62
C LYS A 9 4.74 -20.25 1.41
N ASP A 10 3.81 -19.55 0.77
CA ASP A 10 2.95 -18.59 1.42
C ASP A 10 2.18 -19.23 2.58
N LEU A 11 1.50 -20.35 2.31
CA LEU A 11 0.72 -21.06 3.32
C LEU A 11 1.57 -21.73 4.43
N GLU A 12 2.84 -22.00 4.16
CA GLU A 12 3.77 -22.54 5.15
C GLU A 12 4.23 -21.47 6.15
N TYR A 13 4.38 -20.21 5.72
CA TYR A 13 5.04 -19.18 6.52
C TYR A 13 4.15 -17.99 6.88
N ILE A 14 2.98 -17.81 6.22
CA ILE A 14 2.17 -16.61 6.37
C ILE A 14 0.78 -16.94 6.93
N TRP A 15 0.39 -16.25 7.98
CA TRP A 15 -0.99 -16.25 8.47
C TRP A 15 -1.71 -15.03 7.89
N HIS A 16 -2.69 -15.28 7.03
CA HIS A 16 -3.45 -14.22 6.38
C HIS A 16 -4.49 -13.60 7.32
N PRO A 17 -4.56 -12.26 7.39
CA PRO A 17 -5.62 -11.57 8.11
C PRO A 17 -6.96 -11.68 7.40
N CYS A 18 -8.05 -11.51 8.14
CA CYS A 18 -9.42 -11.41 7.60
C CYS A 18 -9.89 -12.60 6.77
N SER A 19 -9.31 -13.80 6.98
CA SER A 19 -9.64 -15.02 6.24
C SER A 19 -9.49 -16.25 7.13
N GLN A 20 -10.18 -17.33 6.76
CA GLN A 20 -9.94 -18.64 7.37
C GLN A 20 -8.83 -19.36 6.60
N MET A 21 -7.76 -19.74 7.28
CA MET A 21 -6.64 -20.45 6.63
C MET A 21 -7.09 -21.77 5.97
N LYS A 22 -8.12 -22.42 6.50
CA LYS A 22 -8.69 -23.64 5.94
C LYS A 22 -9.27 -23.45 4.53
N ASP A 23 -9.78 -22.28 4.21
CA ASP A 23 -10.35 -21.99 2.88
C ASP A 23 -9.28 -22.06 1.78
N TYR A 24 -8.03 -21.77 2.15
CA TYR A 24 -6.90 -21.85 1.22
C TYR A 24 -6.49 -23.28 0.82
N GLU A 25 -7.01 -24.32 1.47
CA GLU A 25 -6.86 -25.71 1.04
C GLU A 25 -7.55 -25.95 -0.32
N THR A 26 -8.65 -25.25 -0.58
CA THR A 26 -9.43 -25.36 -1.80
C THR A 26 -9.27 -24.18 -2.76
N LEU A 27 -9.01 -22.99 -2.22
CA LEU A 27 -8.80 -21.77 -2.98
C LEU A 27 -7.50 -21.08 -2.51
N PRO A 28 -6.35 -21.51 -3.01
CA PRO A 28 -5.06 -20.97 -2.58
C PRO A 28 -4.92 -19.49 -2.90
N PRO A 29 -4.10 -18.73 -2.12
CA PRO A 29 -3.93 -17.31 -2.33
C PRO A 29 -3.31 -17.02 -3.71
N ILE A 30 -3.73 -15.91 -4.31
CA ILE A 30 -3.14 -15.41 -5.55
C ILE A 30 -1.84 -14.70 -5.22
N VAL A 31 -0.73 -15.21 -5.73
CA VAL A 31 0.60 -14.60 -5.54
C VAL A 31 0.82 -13.55 -6.60
N VAL A 32 0.69 -12.28 -6.21
CA VAL A 32 0.81 -11.12 -7.11
C VAL A 32 2.29 -10.80 -7.33
N ASP A 33 2.69 -10.64 -8.59
CA ASP A 33 4.02 -10.18 -9.00
C ASP A 33 4.07 -8.65 -9.14
N HIS A 34 3.13 -8.07 -9.88
CA HIS A 34 3.08 -6.63 -10.09
C HIS A 34 1.65 -6.12 -10.34
N GLY A 35 1.51 -4.79 -10.26
CA GLY A 35 0.27 -4.08 -10.58
C GLY A 35 0.50 -2.91 -11.55
N LYS A 36 -0.48 -2.66 -12.43
CA LYS A 36 -0.47 -1.51 -13.33
C LYS A 36 -1.87 -0.96 -13.55
N GLY A 37 -2.09 0.29 -13.19
CA GLY A 37 -3.41 0.91 -13.26
C GLY A 37 -4.41 0.13 -12.41
N VAL A 38 -5.49 -0.36 -12.99
CA VAL A 38 -6.53 -1.14 -12.30
C VAL A 38 -6.28 -2.65 -12.32
N ASN A 39 -5.16 -3.11 -12.84
CA ASN A 39 -4.87 -4.53 -12.99
C ASN A 39 -3.74 -4.98 -12.07
N LEU A 40 -3.92 -6.19 -11.53
CA LEU A 40 -2.89 -7.00 -10.88
C LEU A 40 -2.49 -8.14 -11.80
N TYR A 41 -1.26 -8.57 -11.69
CA TYR A 41 -0.71 -9.72 -12.43
C TYR A 41 -0.05 -10.67 -11.46
N ASP A 42 -0.39 -11.95 -11.53
CA ASP A 42 0.27 -12.97 -10.72
C ASP A 42 1.63 -13.37 -11.32
N VAL A 43 2.34 -14.20 -10.58
CA VAL A 43 3.68 -14.69 -10.98
C VAL A 43 3.70 -15.55 -12.24
N ASP A 44 2.55 -16.01 -12.72
CA ASP A 44 2.40 -16.73 -13.99
C ASP A 44 1.90 -15.81 -15.12
N GLY A 45 1.73 -14.50 -14.83
CA GLY A 45 1.32 -13.47 -15.78
C GLY A 45 -0.20 -13.37 -16.00
N LYS A 46 -1.00 -14.08 -15.24
CA LYS A 46 -2.46 -13.97 -15.32
C LYS A 46 -2.91 -12.64 -14.75
N ARG A 47 -3.83 -11.98 -15.47
CA ARG A 47 -4.35 -10.67 -15.12
C ARG A 47 -5.64 -10.76 -14.31
N TYR A 48 -5.73 -9.92 -13.29
CA TYR A 48 -6.90 -9.73 -12.44
C TYR A 48 -7.27 -8.25 -12.40
N LEU A 49 -8.58 -7.94 -12.39
CA LEU A 49 -9.08 -6.59 -12.20
C LEU A 49 -9.25 -6.32 -10.71
N ASP A 50 -8.54 -5.33 -10.18
CA ASP A 50 -8.67 -4.90 -8.78
C ASP A 50 -9.80 -3.90 -8.62
N VAL A 51 -11.02 -4.40 -8.48
CA VAL A 51 -12.25 -3.60 -8.41
C VAL A 51 -12.44 -2.86 -7.09
N VAL A 52 -11.68 -3.23 -6.05
CA VAL A 52 -11.74 -2.60 -4.72
C VAL A 52 -10.50 -1.75 -4.41
N SER A 53 -9.62 -1.52 -5.41
CA SER A 53 -8.38 -0.74 -5.27
C SER A 53 -7.55 -1.18 -4.06
N SER A 54 -7.40 -2.51 -3.87
CA SER A 54 -6.68 -3.14 -2.74
C SER A 54 -7.11 -2.54 -1.39
N TRP A 55 -8.40 -2.62 -1.10
CA TRP A 55 -9.07 -2.01 0.06
C TRP A 55 -8.92 -0.48 0.09
N TRP A 56 -9.23 0.15 -1.06
CA TRP A 56 -9.30 1.60 -1.25
C TRP A 56 -7.95 2.34 -1.10
N CYS A 57 -6.83 1.61 -1.02
CA CYS A 57 -5.50 2.21 -0.84
C CYS A 57 -4.92 2.78 -2.14
N ASN A 58 -5.33 2.26 -3.31
CA ASN A 58 -4.75 2.62 -4.61
C ASN A 58 -5.68 3.54 -5.43
N LEU A 59 -6.03 4.70 -4.89
CA LEU A 59 -6.96 5.66 -5.51
C LEU A 59 -6.61 6.01 -6.96
N LEU A 60 -5.32 6.11 -7.30
CA LEU A 60 -4.82 6.45 -8.62
C LEU A 60 -4.34 5.22 -9.42
N GLY A 61 -4.64 4.03 -8.92
CA GLY A 61 -4.21 2.75 -9.49
C GLY A 61 -2.79 2.35 -9.10
N HIS A 62 -2.46 1.10 -9.41
CA HIS A 62 -1.16 0.51 -9.13
C HIS A 62 -0.05 1.15 -9.97
N SER A 63 1.13 1.28 -9.38
CA SER A 63 2.35 1.77 -10.02
C SER A 63 2.21 3.13 -10.69
N HIS A 64 1.43 4.05 -10.07
CA HIS A 64 1.22 5.38 -10.62
C HIS A 64 2.55 6.15 -10.74
N PRO A 65 2.94 6.62 -11.95
CA PRO A 65 4.31 7.09 -12.20
C PRO A 65 4.69 8.34 -11.41
N LYS A 66 3.75 9.25 -11.15
CA LYS A 66 4.02 10.46 -10.34
C LYS A 66 4.24 10.10 -8.86
N ILE A 67 3.45 9.17 -8.31
CA ILE A 67 3.61 8.71 -6.93
C ILE A 67 4.93 7.99 -6.77
N ASN A 68 5.21 7.01 -7.64
CA ASN A 68 6.46 6.25 -7.60
C ASN A 68 7.69 7.13 -7.69
N ARG A 69 7.65 8.17 -8.54
CA ARG A 69 8.75 9.12 -8.65
C ARG A 69 8.94 9.92 -7.35
N ALA A 70 7.86 10.49 -6.81
CA ALA A 70 7.93 11.27 -5.56
C ALA A 70 8.47 10.44 -4.38
N ILE A 71 8.05 9.15 -4.28
CA ILE A 71 8.57 8.24 -3.26
C ILE A 71 10.06 7.97 -3.46
N LYS A 72 10.51 7.70 -4.69
CA LYS A 72 11.94 7.48 -5.00
C LYS A 72 12.78 8.71 -4.66
N GLU A 73 12.35 9.89 -5.08
CA GLU A 73 13.03 11.16 -4.77
C GLU A 73 13.12 11.41 -3.25
N GLN A 74 12.06 11.07 -2.50
CA GLN A 74 12.08 11.21 -1.04
C GLN A 74 13.01 10.20 -0.36
N LEU A 75 13.06 8.95 -0.84
CA LEU A 75 13.95 7.91 -0.31
C LEU A 75 15.44 8.29 -0.46
N ASP A 76 15.79 9.01 -1.53
CA ASP A 76 17.17 9.49 -1.75
C ASP A 76 17.59 10.56 -0.73
N SER A 77 16.66 11.16 0.01
CA SER A 77 16.93 12.21 0.99
C SER A 77 16.65 11.81 2.43
N LEU A 78 15.52 11.20 2.69
CA LEU A 78 15.10 10.79 4.03
C LEU A 78 13.92 9.80 3.94
N GLU A 79 14.14 8.56 4.34
CA GLU A 79 13.14 7.49 4.39
C GLU A 79 12.26 7.56 5.64
N HIS A 80 12.84 7.89 6.78
CA HIS A 80 12.15 7.96 8.07
C HIS A 80 12.88 8.85 9.07
N VAL A 81 12.12 9.51 9.92
CA VAL A 81 12.59 10.16 11.14
C VAL A 81 11.49 10.11 12.20
N ILE A 82 11.87 9.86 13.45
CA ILE A 82 10.92 9.91 14.56
C ILE A 82 10.33 11.32 14.73
N PHE A 83 9.02 11.44 14.97
CA PHE A 83 8.34 12.74 15.14
C PHE A 83 8.52 13.36 16.55
N ALA A 84 9.12 12.66 17.48
CA ALA A 84 9.44 13.19 18.81
C ALA A 84 10.58 14.24 18.71
N ASN A 85 10.24 15.51 18.72
CA ASN A 85 11.13 16.68 18.54
C ASN A 85 11.76 16.83 17.14
N PHE A 86 11.39 16.00 16.18
CA PHE A 86 11.82 16.12 14.78
C PHE A 86 10.60 16.34 13.87
N SER A 87 10.84 16.92 12.71
CA SER A 87 9.85 17.08 11.66
C SER A 87 10.52 17.04 10.28
N HIS A 88 9.73 16.97 9.21
CA HIS A 88 10.24 17.00 7.84
C HIS A 88 9.26 17.69 6.89
N ARG A 89 9.81 18.24 5.80
CA ARG A 89 9.03 19.03 4.83
C ARG A 89 7.77 18.35 4.30
N PRO A 90 7.78 17.08 3.85
CA PRO A 90 6.57 16.43 3.36
C PRO A 90 5.39 16.45 4.33
N ALA A 91 5.63 16.21 5.61
CA ALA A 91 4.59 16.24 6.63
C ALA A 91 4.02 17.65 6.83
N ILE A 92 4.89 18.67 6.91
CA ILE A 92 4.47 20.08 7.05
C ILE A 92 3.60 20.49 5.86
N THR A 93 4.09 20.25 4.64
CA THR A 93 3.36 20.61 3.40
C THR A 93 2.03 19.87 3.29
N LEU A 94 1.99 18.58 3.66
CA LEU A 94 0.73 17.83 3.69
C LEU A 94 -0.28 18.46 4.65
N CYS A 95 0.13 18.82 5.86
CA CYS A 95 -0.73 19.49 6.85
C CYS A 95 -1.23 20.83 6.34
N GLU A 96 -0.36 21.65 5.74
CA GLU A 96 -0.76 22.93 5.15
C GLU A 96 -1.83 22.77 4.06
N GLU A 97 -1.65 21.82 3.14
CA GLU A 97 -2.59 21.57 2.05
C GLU A 97 -3.92 20.99 2.55
N LEU A 98 -3.89 20.12 3.56
CA LEU A 98 -5.11 19.60 4.19
C LEU A 98 -5.89 20.70 4.89
N MET A 99 -5.24 21.59 5.64
CA MET A 99 -5.89 22.70 6.34
C MET A 99 -6.61 23.68 5.40
N LYS A 100 -6.12 23.87 4.17
CA LYS A 100 -6.80 24.66 3.15
C LYS A 100 -8.13 24.05 2.66
N LYS A 101 -8.33 22.75 2.88
CA LYS A 101 -9.49 21.99 2.36
C LYS A 101 -10.50 21.59 3.41
N ILE A 102 -10.10 21.58 4.68
CA ILE A 102 -10.96 21.19 5.80
C ILE A 102 -11.75 22.43 6.26
N PRO A 103 -13.11 22.42 6.24
CA PRO A 103 -13.94 23.60 6.51
C PRO A 103 -14.13 23.88 8.02
N VAL A 104 -13.21 23.48 8.86
CA VAL A 104 -13.27 23.63 10.32
C VAL A 104 -12.02 24.29 10.86
N SER A 105 -12.16 25.08 11.91
CA SER A 105 -11.04 25.79 12.55
C SER A 105 -10.18 24.88 13.44
N TYR A 106 -9.74 23.73 12.91
CA TYR A 106 -8.71 22.95 13.58
C TYR A 106 -7.35 23.62 13.38
N THR A 107 -6.65 23.86 14.47
CA THR A 107 -5.32 24.47 14.45
C THR A 107 -4.20 23.44 14.31
N HIS A 108 -4.51 22.15 14.52
CA HIS A 108 -3.52 21.06 14.52
C HIS A 108 -4.09 19.79 13.91
N LEU A 109 -3.26 19.09 13.13
CA LEU A 109 -3.49 17.71 12.71
C LEU A 109 -2.69 16.79 13.61
N THR A 110 -3.38 15.85 14.26
CA THR A 110 -2.73 14.80 15.03
C THR A 110 -2.79 13.49 14.26
N LEU A 111 -1.65 12.81 14.14
CA LEU A 111 -1.65 11.42 13.71
C LEU A 111 -2.13 10.57 14.89
N PRO A 112 -2.96 9.51 14.66
CA PRO A 112 -3.33 8.60 15.74
C PRO A 112 -2.06 7.95 16.28
N THR A 113 -1.79 8.20 17.56
CA THR A 113 -0.77 7.47 18.32
C THR A 113 -1.44 6.23 18.86
N THR A 114 -1.11 5.09 18.29
CA THR A 114 -1.45 3.77 18.86
C THR A 114 -0.43 3.36 19.87
#